data_b81ef72f8503a250fb8638faa2baa638
#
_entry.id   b81ef72f8503a250fb8638faa2baa638
#
_cell.length_a   1.000
_cell.length_b   1.000
_cell.length_c   1.000
_cell.angle_alpha   90.00
_cell.angle_beta   90.00
_cell.angle_gamma   90.00
#
_symmetry.space_group_name_H-M   'P 1'
#
loop_
_entity.id
_entity.type
_entity.pdbx_description
1 polymer ?
#
loop_
_entity_poly.entity_id
_entity_poly.type
_entity_poly.pdbx_seq_one_letter_code
_entity_poly.pdbx_strand_id
1 'polypeptide(L)'
;MGLLINIDMVKLILLLAFFCVGCSDAFNEGSEKIVYNGIPWFDDQGNIVNAHGACIVEDGGRYYLFGEYKSDKSNAFPGFSCYSSDDLVNWKFERIVLPVQSDGILGPDRVGERVKVMKCPSTGEYVMYMHADDLGYMDPYIGYATCSTINGEYKLQGPLLY
;
A
#
# COMPACT_ATOMS: atom_id res chain seq x y z
N MET A 1 64.33 -38.72 -8.48
CA MET A 1 64.05 -38.37 -7.10
C MET A 1 62.57 -38.16 -6.95
N GLY A 2 61.88 -39.23 -6.60
CA GLY A 2 60.37 -39.21 -6.52
C GLY A 2 59.91 -38.67 -5.17
N LEU A 3 59.01 -37.68 -5.19
CA LEU A 3 58.39 -37.11 -4.03
C LEU A 3 57.32 -38.09 -3.50
N LEU A 4 57.62 -38.79 -2.40
CA LEU A 4 56.63 -39.59 -1.67
C LEU A 4 55.68 -38.65 -0.94
N ILE A 5 54.52 -38.41 -1.54
CA ILE A 5 53.44 -37.68 -0.86
C ILE A 5 52.82 -38.63 0.16
N ASN A 6 52.92 -38.28 1.44
CA ASN A 6 52.37 -39.06 2.53
C ASN A 6 50.83 -38.99 2.49
N ILE A 7 50.17 -40.15 2.31
CA ILE A 7 48.72 -40.30 2.18
C ILE A 7 47.98 -39.74 3.39
N ASP A 8 48.60 -39.74 4.58
CA ASP A 8 48.01 -39.20 5.81
C ASP A 8 47.95 -37.67 5.81
N MET A 9 48.91 -37.01 5.16
CA MET A 9 48.90 -35.56 4.97
C MET A 9 47.80 -35.11 4.00
N VAL A 10 47.53 -35.89 2.94
CA VAL A 10 46.44 -35.61 1.99
C VAL A 10 45.08 -35.77 2.65
N LYS A 11 44.89 -36.76 3.53
CA LYS A 11 43.69 -36.94 4.32
C LYS A 11 43.46 -35.79 5.31
N LEU A 12 44.51 -35.29 5.94
CA LEU A 12 44.43 -34.16 6.87
C LEU A 12 44.06 -32.86 6.16
N ILE A 13 44.62 -32.62 4.95
CA ILE A 13 44.28 -31.46 4.12
C ILE A 13 42.82 -31.53 3.63
N LEU A 14 42.34 -32.72 3.23
CA LEU A 14 40.99 -32.94 2.83
C LEU A 14 39.98 -32.77 4.01
N LEU A 15 40.38 -33.19 5.24
CA LEU A 15 39.55 -32.97 6.44
C LEU A 15 39.47 -31.50 6.83
N LEU A 16 40.56 -30.74 6.72
CA LEU A 16 40.57 -29.28 6.94
C LEU A 16 39.78 -28.51 5.86
N ALA A 17 39.81 -28.96 4.61
CA ALA A 17 39.02 -28.36 3.56
C ALA A 17 37.51 -28.58 3.74
N PHE A 18 37.10 -29.70 4.36
CA PHE A 18 35.66 -29.96 4.65
C PHE A 18 35.14 -29.16 5.86
N PHE A 19 36.02 -28.71 6.77
CA PHE A 19 35.62 -27.88 7.91
C PHE A 19 35.45 -26.38 7.56
N CYS A 20 35.98 -25.93 6.43
CA CYS A 20 35.81 -24.54 5.96
C CYS A 20 34.60 -24.29 5.06
N VAL A 21 33.80 -25.32 4.71
CA VAL A 21 32.64 -25.19 3.86
C VAL A 21 31.31 -25.12 4.68
N GLY A 22 31.41 -25.14 6.01
CA GLY A 22 30.28 -25.28 6.90
C GLY A 22 29.94 -24.06 7.78
N CYS A 23 30.23 -22.82 7.37
CA CYS A 23 29.73 -21.62 8.05
C CYS A 23 29.70 -20.43 7.08
N SER A 24 28.91 -20.57 6.02
CA SER A 24 28.21 -19.42 5.48
C SER A 24 26.77 -19.54 5.96
N ASP A 25 26.55 -19.38 7.27
CA ASP A 25 25.32 -18.74 7.69
C ASP A 25 25.39 -17.37 7.03
N ALA A 26 24.75 -17.27 5.86
CA ALA A 26 24.35 -16.00 5.33
C ALA A 26 23.50 -15.41 6.47
N PHE A 27 24.10 -14.53 7.26
CA PHE A 27 23.35 -13.51 7.96
C PHE A 27 22.55 -12.81 6.86
N ASN A 28 21.36 -13.33 6.61
CA ASN A 28 20.33 -12.56 5.97
C ASN A 28 20.00 -11.49 7.01
N GLU A 29 20.82 -10.44 7.06
CA GLU A 29 20.39 -9.16 7.61
C GLU A 29 19.20 -8.74 6.74
N GLY A 30 18.04 -9.29 7.09
CA GLY A 30 16.80 -8.71 6.67
C GLY A 30 16.89 -7.27 7.14
N SER A 31 17.17 -6.36 6.22
CA SER A 31 17.20 -4.94 6.53
C SER A 31 15.89 -4.65 7.22
N GLU A 32 15.95 -4.27 8.51
CA GLU A 32 14.74 -3.90 9.25
C GLU A 32 14.05 -2.80 8.47
N LYS A 33 12.82 -3.08 8.04
CA LYS A 33 12.01 -2.11 7.33
C LYS A 33 11.40 -1.20 8.36
N ILE A 34 11.83 0.05 8.37
CA ILE A 34 11.46 1.04 9.36
C ILE A 34 10.52 2.06 8.71
N VAL A 35 9.35 2.25 9.31
CA VAL A 35 8.42 3.33 8.96
C VAL A 35 8.75 4.54 9.83
N TYR A 36 9.13 5.65 9.20
CA TYR A 36 9.38 6.91 9.89
C TYR A 36 8.11 7.75 9.95
N ASN A 37 7.71 8.13 11.15
CA ASN A 37 6.62 9.08 11.36
C ASN A 37 7.12 10.53 11.27
N GLY A 38 6.26 11.44 10.81
CA GLY A 38 6.54 12.88 10.79
C GLY A 38 7.40 13.35 9.61
N ILE A 39 7.68 12.47 8.64
CA ILE A 39 8.29 12.83 7.37
C ILE A 39 7.38 12.38 6.22
N PRO A 40 7.43 13.04 5.05
CA PRO A 40 6.71 12.59 3.88
C PRO A 40 7.15 11.18 3.45
N TRP A 41 6.18 10.34 3.08
CA TRP A 41 6.45 9.08 2.40
C TRP A 41 6.50 9.33 0.89
N PHE A 42 7.31 8.54 0.19
CA PHE A 42 7.45 8.65 -1.26
C PHE A 42 7.04 7.34 -1.92
N ASP A 43 6.44 7.45 -3.10
CA ASP A 43 6.15 6.30 -3.94
C ASP A 43 7.40 5.84 -4.72
N ASP A 44 7.27 4.74 -5.47
CA ASP A 44 8.33 4.14 -6.28
C ASP A 44 8.83 5.04 -7.42
N GLN A 45 8.13 6.14 -7.70
CA GLN A 45 8.52 7.16 -8.68
C GLN A 45 9.11 8.42 -8.03
N GLY A 46 9.20 8.46 -6.70
CA GLY A 46 9.72 9.60 -5.95
C GLY A 46 8.71 10.73 -5.72
N ASN A 47 7.42 10.49 -5.96
CA ASN A 47 6.37 11.45 -5.61
C ASN A 47 5.95 11.25 -4.16
N ILE A 48 5.51 12.33 -3.50
CA ILE A 48 4.94 12.24 -2.15
C ILE A 48 3.66 11.41 -2.19
N VAL A 49 3.55 10.44 -1.28
CA VAL A 49 2.31 9.68 -1.07
C VAL A 49 1.21 10.63 -0.58
N ASN A 50 0.20 10.83 -1.42
CA ASN A 50 -0.91 11.73 -1.18
C ASN A 50 -2.18 10.91 -0.89
N ALA A 51 -2.40 10.60 0.38
CA ALA A 51 -3.48 9.75 0.88
C ALA A 51 -3.92 10.20 2.27
N HIS A 52 -4.59 11.36 2.34
CA HIS A 52 -5.06 11.92 3.61
C HIS A 52 -6.24 11.12 4.16
N GLY A 53 -6.45 11.16 5.49
CA GLY A 53 -7.55 10.45 6.16
C GLY A 53 -7.57 8.94 5.89
N ALA A 54 -6.42 8.36 5.65
CA ALA A 54 -6.20 7.07 5.03
C ALA A 54 -6.77 5.86 5.78
N CYS A 55 -6.91 4.76 5.03
CA CYS A 55 -6.99 3.40 5.57
C CYS A 55 -6.03 2.47 4.82
N ILE A 56 -5.58 1.42 5.50
CA ILE A 56 -4.81 0.34 4.91
C ILE A 56 -5.65 -0.93 4.97
N VAL A 57 -5.68 -1.67 3.87
CA VAL A 57 -6.36 -2.96 3.74
C VAL A 57 -5.35 -3.98 3.25
N GLU A 58 -5.31 -5.15 3.89
CA GLU A 58 -4.56 -6.30 3.37
C GLU A 58 -5.51 -7.15 2.52
N ASP A 59 -5.06 -7.53 1.31
CA ASP A 59 -5.77 -8.47 0.46
C ASP A 59 -4.75 -9.31 -0.33
N GLY A 60 -4.84 -10.63 -0.16
CA GLY A 60 -4.00 -11.58 -0.86
C GLY A 60 -2.49 -11.47 -0.56
N GLY A 61 -2.11 -11.06 0.64
CA GLY A 61 -0.72 -10.87 1.07
C GLY A 61 -0.11 -9.55 0.64
N ARG A 62 -0.92 -8.61 0.15
CA ARG A 62 -0.50 -7.27 -0.29
C ARG A 62 -1.29 -6.20 0.45
N TYR A 63 -0.65 -5.08 0.75
CA TYR A 63 -1.26 -3.95 1.42
C TYR A 63 -1.69 -2.90 0.42
N TYR A 64 -2.86 -2.29 0.66
CA TYR A 64 -3.41 -1.22 -0.15
C TYR A 64 -3.76 -0.04 0.74
N LEU A 65 -3.17 1.11 0.42
CA LEU A 65 -3.39 2.38 1.12
C LEU A 65 -4.34 3.23 0.30
N PHE A 66 -5.48 3.58 0.88
CA PHE A 66 -6.46 4.49 0.30
C PHE A 66 -6.48 5.79 1.08
N GLY A 67 -6.66 6.90 0.39
CA GLY A 67 -6.80 8.20 1.05
C GLY A 67 -7.26 9.29 0.09
N GLU A 68 -7.55 10.44 0.65
CA GLU A 68 -7.90 11.63 -0.10
C GLU A 68 -6.67 12.14 -0.84
N TYR A 69 -6.78 12.29 -2.16
CA TYR A 69 -5.79 12.99 -2.95
C TYR A 69 -6.04 14.49 -2.83
N LYS A 70 -5.31 15.17 -1.96
CA LYS A 70 -5.49 16.60 -1.67
C LYS A 70 -4.60 17.48 -2.53
N SER A 71 -5.08 18.69 -2.82
CA SER A 71 -4.26 19.77 -3.34
C SER A 71 -4.06 20.84 -2.26
N ASP A 72 -2.93 21.54 -2.30
CA ASP A 72 -2.65 22.63 -1.36
C ASP A 72 -3.49 23.90 -1.65
N LYS A 73 -4.31 23.87 -2.71
CA LYS A 73 -5.03 25.05 -3.20
C LYS A 73 -6.50 25.09 -2.78
N SER A 74 -7.10 23.96 -2.48
CA SER A 74 -8.53 23.84 -2.20
C SER A 74 -8.83 22.59 -1.38
N ASN A 75 -9.89 22.64 -0.56
CA ASN A 75 -10.43 21.48 0.13
C ASN A 75 -11.46 20.72 -0.75
N ALA A 76 -11.75 21.18 -1.95
CA ALA A 76 -12.59 20.46 -2.89
C ALA A 76 -11.98 19.08 -3.22
N PHE A 77 -12.85 18.11 -3.38
CA PHE A 77 -12.48 16.70 -3.60
C PHE A 77 -11.98 16.47 -5.03
N PRO A 78 -10.69 16.12 -5.24
CA PRO A 78 -10.19 15.74 -6.57
C PRO A 78 -10.27 14.25 -6.83
N GLY A 79 -10.34 13.41 -5.77
CA GLY A 79 -10.44 11.96 -5.87
C GLY A 79 -9.88 11.23 -4.65
N PHE A 80 -10.15 9.93 -4.57
CA PHE A 80 -9.45 9.02 -3.65
C PHE A 80 -8.33 8.29 -4.38
N SER A 81 -7.12 8.35 -3.82
CA SER A 81 -5.94 7.63 -4.29
C SER A 81 -5.90 6.20 -3.76
N CYS A 82 -5.21 5.34 -4.50
CA CYS A 82 -4.82 3.99 -4.06
C CYS A 82 -3.33 3.78 -4.32
N TYR A 83 -2.64 3.27 -3.32
CA TYR A 83 -1.27 2.79 -3.41
C TYR A 83 -1.22 1.34 -2.98
N SER A 84 -0.23 0.58 -3.45
CA SER A 84 0.01 -0.80 -3.02
C SER A 84 1.41 -0.97 -2.47
N SER A 85 1.60 -1.95 -1.56
CA SER A 85 2.88 -2.28 -0.95
C SER A 85 2.92 -3.74 -0.55
N ASP A 86 4.10 -4.36 -0.65
CA ASP A 86 4.33 -5.71 -0.13
C ASP A 86 4.91 -5.69 1.29
N ASP A 87 5.22 -4.48 1.84
CA ASP A 87 6.01 -4.36 3.07
C ASP A 87 5.66 -3.16 3.98
N LEU A 88 4.62 -2.38 3.63
CA LEU A 88 4.18 -1.15 4.32
C LEU A 88 5.20 0.01 4.30
N VAL A 89 6.33 -0.15 3.63
CA VAL A 89 7.40 0.85 3.54
C VAL A 89 7.54 1.40 2.13
N ASN A 90 7.56 0.50 1.14
CA ASN A 90 7.70 0.85 -0.27
C ASN A 90 6.33 0.88 -0.92
N TRP A 91 5.87 2.06 -1.31
CA TRP A 91 4.55 2.28 -1.87
C TRP A 91 4.62 2.52 -3.37
N LYS A 92 3.73 1.87 -4.11
CA LYS A 92 3.53 2.08 -5.54
C LYS A 92 2.20 2.77 -5.75
N PHE A 93 2.18 3.90 -6.48
CA PHE A 93 0.93 4.53 -6.89
C PHE A 93 0.19 3.67 -7.90
N GLU A 94 -1.03 3.27 -7.59
CA GLU A 94 -1.87 2.50 -8.50
C GLU A 94 -2.70 3.42 -9.41
N ARG A 95 -3.53 4.27 -8.80
CA ARG A 95 -4.39 5.24 -9.50
C ARG A 95 -5.21 6.10 -8.55
N ILE A 96 -5.94 7.07 -9.12
CA ILE A 96 -7.15 7.60 -8.49
C ILE A 96 -8.28 6.59 -8.73
N VAL A 97 -8.74 5.94 -7.66
CA VAL A 97 -9.73 4.85 -7.73
C VAL A 97 -11.17 5.32 -7.74
N LEU A 98 -11.42 6.53 -7.23
CA LEU A 98 -12.71 7.23 -7.33
C LEU A 98 -12.42 8.72 -7.56
N PRO A 99 -12.51 9.19 -8.80
CA PRO A 99 -12.30 10.61 -9.12
C PRO A 99 -13.51 11.46 -8.71
N VAL A 100 -13.32 12.79 -8.73
CA VAL A 100 -14.44 13.74 -8.66
C VAL A 100 -15.50 13.38 -9.68
N GLN A 101 -16.76 13.45 -9.27
CA GLN A 101 -17.91 13.17 -10.14
C GLN A 101 -18.36 14.45 -10.85
N SER A 102 -19.15 14.30 -11.92
CA SER A 102 -19.70 15.47 -12.63
C SER A 102 -20.68 16.29 -11.78
N ASP A 103 -21.34 15.63 -10.82
CA ASP A 103 -22.35 16.21 -9.92
C ASP A 103 -22.53 15.35 -8.66
N GLY A 104 -23.54 15.68 -7.84
CA GLY A 104 -23.91 14.93 -6.65
C GLY A 104 -22.96 15.12 -5.47
N ILE A 105 -22.96 14.15 -4.56
CA ILE A 105 -22.26 14.25 -3.25
C ILE A 105 -20.74 14.32 -3.36
N LEU A 106 -20.15 13.95 -4.48
CA LEU A 106 -18.71 14.05 -4.80
C LEU A 106 -18.48 14.88 -6.07
N GLY A 107 -19.34 15.85 -6.35
CA GLY A 107 -19.19 16.82 -7.44
C GLY A 107 -18.06 17.83 -7.21
N PRO A 108 -17.84 18.78 -8.15
CA PRO A 108 -16.65 19.66 -8.15
C PRO A 108 -16.48 20.54 -6.90
N ASP A 109 -17.59 20.96 -6.28
CA ASP A 109 -17.61 21.84 -5.09
C ASP A 109 -17.96 21.07 -3.81
N ARG A 110 -17.61 19.80 -3.78
CA ARG A 110 -17.85 18.92 -2.64
C ARG A 110 -16.54 18.53 -1.95
N VAL A 111 -16.66 18.11 -0.72
CA VAL A 111 -15.60 17.47 0.08
C VAL A 111 -15.82 15.95 0.07
N GLY A 112 -14.75 15.17 -0.09
CA GLY A 112 -14.75 13.70 0.07
C GLY A 112 -13.63 13.32 0.99
N GLU A 113 -13.94 12.69 2.14
CA GLU A 113 -12.98 12.48 3.22
C GLU A 113 -13.11 11.13 3.91
N ARG A 114 -12.05 10.77 4.66
CA ARG A 114 -12.03 9.67 5.64
C ARG A 114 -12.44 8.33 5.05
N VAL A 115 -11.93 8.04 3.86
CA VAL A 115 -12.22 6.80 3.14
C VAL A 115 -11.92 5.55 3.97
N LYS A 116 -12.82 4.56 3.90
CA LYS A 116 -12.63 3.21 4.44
C LYS A 116 -13.04 2.20 3.38
N VAL A 117 -12.17 1.23 3.15
CA VAL A 117 -12.40 0.15 2.18
C VAL A 117 -12.46 -1.18 2.91
N MET A 118 -13.41 -2.02 2.53
CA MET A 118 -13.53 -3.38 3.04
C MET A 118 -14.11 -4.31 1.98
N LYS A 119 -13.77 -5.59 2.07
CA LYS A 119 -14.37 -6.62 1.21
C LYS A 119 -15.68 -7.09 1.81
N CYS A 120 -16.74 -7.09 1.01
CA CYS A 120 -18.03 -7.63 1.39
C CYS A 120 -17.98 -9.15 1.35
N PRO A 121 -18.16 -9.88 2.48
CA PRO A 121 -18.03 -11.32 2.49
C PRO A 121 -19.07 -12.05 1.66
N SER A 122 -20.27 -11.47 1.50
CA SER A 122 -21.39 -12.10 0.79
C SER A 122 -21.31 -11.94 -0.73
N THR A 123 -20.76 -10.84 -1.24
CA THR A 123 -20.66 -10.57 -2.69
C THR A 123 -19.25 -10.71 -3.23
N GLY A 124 -18.23 -10.63 -2.36
CA GLY A 124 -16.82 -10.59 -2.77
C GLY A 124 -16.38 -9.24 -3.32
N GLU A 125 -17.27 -8.26 -3.45
CA GLU A 125 -16.94 -6.91 -3.90
C GLU A 125 -16.26 -6.11 -2.79
N TYR A 126 -15.48 -5.12 -3.21
CA TYR A 126 -14.92 -4.11 -2.30
C TYR A 126 -15.88 -2.94 -2.19
N VAL A 127 -16.16 -2.54 -0.96
CA VAL A 127 -17.03 -1.41 -0.65
C VAL A 127 -16.17 -0.32 -0.03
N MET A 128 -16.25 0.86 -0.59
CA MET A 128 -15.59 2.07 -0.12
C MET A 128 -16.63 2.98 0.52
N TYR A 129 -16.46 3.31 1.79
CA TYR A 129 -17.25 4.31 2.50
C TYR A 129 -16.48 5.60 2.63
N MET A 130 -17.17 6.73 2.57
CA MET A 130 -16.56 8.04 2.75
C MET A 130 -17.54 9.03 3.39
N HIS A 131 -16.99 10.01 4.06
CA HIS A 131 -17.70 11.24 4.36
C HIS A 131 -17.72 12.11 3.10
N ALA A 132 -18.87 12.65 2.76
CA ALA A 132 -19.03 13.65 1.72
C ALA A 132 -19.78 14.86 2.29
N ASP A 133 -19.38 16.08 1.90
CA ASP A 133 -19.98 17.31 2.41
C ASP A 133 -19.91 18.43 1.36
N ASP A 134 -20.52 19.58 1.65
CA ASP A 134 -20.19 20.80 0.97
C ASP A 134 -18.90 21.42 1.54
N LEU A 135 -18.36 22.44 0.87
CA LEU A 135 -17.13 23.12 1.33
C LEU A 135 -17.27 23.81 2.68
N GLY A 136 -18.49 24.05 3.15
CA GLY A 136 -18.82 24.65 4.44
C GLY A 136 -19.10 23.64 5.55
N TYR A 137 -19.09 22.35 5.25
CA TYR A 137 -19.46 21.27 6.16
C TYR A 137 -20.88 21.38 6.74
N MET A 138 -21.84 21.80 5.91
CA MET A 138 -23.22 22.02 6.31
C MET A 138 -24.21 21.06 5.66
N ASP A 139 -23.75 20.19 4.73
CA ASP A 139 -24.57 19.23 4.00
C ASP A 139 -23.91 17.83 3.96
N PRO A 140 -23.77 17.17 5.16
CA PRO A 140 -23.01 15.93 5.31
C PRO A 140 -23.77 14.70 4.82
N TYR A 141 -23.03 13.79 4.18
CA TYR A 141 -23.48 12.48 3.74
C TYR A 141 -22.48 11.39 4.12
N ILE A 142 -22.96 10.17 4.30
CA ILE A 142 -22.13 8.97 4.19
C ILE A 142 -22.33 8.44 2.78
N GLY A 143 -21.30 8.59 1.94
CA GLY A 143 -21.29 8.04 0.59
C GLY A 143 -20.71 6.61 0.59
N TYR A 144 -21.09 5.83 -0.42
CA TYR A 144 -20.43 4.56 -0.69
C TYR A 144 -20.24 4.31 -2.18
N ALA A 145 -19.19 3.56 -2.49
CA ALA A 145 -18.85 3.14 -3.84
C ALA A 145 -18.43 1.66 -3.83
N THR A 146 -18.56 0.98 -4.96
CA THR A 146 -18.21 -0.44 -5.07
C THR A 146 -17.28 -0.72 -6.23
N CYS A 147 -16.46 -1.78 -6.10
CA CYS A 147 -15.59 -2.29 -7.15
C CYS A 147 -15.41 -3.79 -7.01
N SER A 148 -15.22 -4.50 -8.12
CA SER A 148 -14.94 -5.95 -8.12
C SER A 148 -13.49 -6.29 -7.76
N THR A 149 -12.57 -5.33 -7.86
CA THR A 149 -11.15 -5.49 -7.51
C THR A 149 -10.72 -4.38 -6.56
N ILE A 150 -9.79 -4.70 -5.63
CA ILE A 150 -9.42 -3.78 -4.56
C ILE A 150 -8.84 -2.44 -5.08
N ASN A 151 -8.02 -2.48 -6.13
CA ASN A 151 -7.35 -1.32 -6.74
C ASN A 151 -7.99 -0.86 -8.06
N GLY A 152 -9.22 -1.33 -8.34
CA GLY A 152 -9.96 -0.96 -9.54
C GLY A 152 -10.61 0.42 -9.43
N GLU A 153 -11.37 0.77 -10.45
CA GLU A 153 -12.18 1.99 -10.48
C GLU A 153 -13.50 1.77 -9.75
N TYR A 154 -13.68 2.46 -8.63
CA TYR A 154 -14.90 2.37 -7.82
C TYR A 154 -16.02 3.16 -8.47
N LYS A 155 -17.21 2.59 -8.45
CA LYS A 155 -18.43 3.24 -8.92
C LYS A 155 -19.20 3.78 -7.73
N LEU A 156 -19.40 5.11 -7.69
CA LEU A 156 -20.21 5.76 -6.67
C LEU A 156 -21.67 5.26 -6.80
N GLN A 157 -22.21 4.79 -5.68
CA GLN A 157 -23.60 4.30 -5.61
C GLN A 157 -24.54 5.37 -5.04
N GLY A 158 -23.99 6.39 -4.39
CA GLY A 158 -24.72 7.49 -3.79
C GLY A 158 -24.59 7.53 -2.26
N PRO A 159 -25.43 8.36 -1.59
CA PRO A 159 -25.48 8.39 -0.14
C PRO A 159 -26.21 7.17 0.42
N LEU A 160 -25.81 6.75 1.61
CA LEU A 160 -26.63 5.85 2.41
C LEU A 160 -27.86 6.62 2.92
N LEU A 161 -29.02 6.05 2.68
CA LEU A 161 -30.27 6.55 3.24
C LEU A 161 -30.50 5.89 4.60
N TYR A 162 -30.90 6.68 5.59
CA TYR A 162 -31.25 6.22 6.93
C TYR A 162 -32.74 5.87 7.02
#